data_55d18ef09e921b87fc2ede1cf59575bb
#
_entry.id   55d18ef09e921b87fc2ede1cf59575bb
#
_cell.length_a   1.000
_cell.length_b   1.000
_cell.length_c   1.000
_cell.angle_alpha   90.00
_cell.angle_beta   90.00
_cell.angle_gamma   90.00
#
_symmetry.space_group_name_H-M   'P 1'
#
loop_
_entity.id
_entity.type
_entity.pdbx_description
1 polymer ?
#
loop_
_entity_poly.entity_id
_entity_poly.type
_entity_poly.pdbx_seq_one_letter_code
_entity_poly.pdbx_strand_id
1 'polypeptide(L)'
;MLEYAHFDGRAISLTKGPREATGADLNEQLRLRAAGEIPRHIAVIMDGNGRWAKQRGLPRIAGHQEGVESVRDIVESCGQLGVQFLTLYAFSTENWKRPKDEVSLLMRLLLTALRDETDRLHTNNVRLRTIGDVRALPSELQNELREACTRTGSNAGLTLTLALSYSGRWELTEA
;
A
#
# COMPACT_ATOMS: atom_id res chain seq x y z
N MET A 1 15.78 4.70 -17.31
CA MET A 1 15.00 4.47 -18.55
C MET A 1 13.55 4.41 -18.11
N LEU A 2 12.73 5.41 -18.48
CA LEU A 2 11.34 5.51 -18.05
C LEU A 2 10.53 4.50 -18.86
N GLU A 3 9.97 3.48 -18.21
CA GLU A 3 9.04 2.56 -18.84
C GLU A 3 7.65 3.21 -18.91
N TYR A 4 7.17 3.43 -20.12
CA TYR A 4 5.80 3.84 -20.38
C TYR A 4 4.99 2.63 -20.80
N ALA A 5 3.93 2.33 -20.07
CA ALA A 5 2.91 1.40 -20.56
C ALA A 5 1.99 2.16 -21.53
N HIS A 6 1.99 1.77 -22.81
CA HIS A 6 1.06 2.30 -23.81
C HIS A 6 -0.27 1.57 -23.70
N PHE A 7 -1.32 2.29 -23.35
CA PHE A 7 -2.70 1.85 -23.49
C PHE A 7 -3.46 2.89 -24.31
N ASP A 8 -4.01 2.46 -25.43
CA ASP A 8 -4.84 3.27 -26.32
C ASP A 8 -4.20 4.60 -26.79
N GLY A 9 -2.90 4.57 -27.10
CA GLY A 9 -2.18 5.72 -27.66
C GLY A 9 -1.88 6.86 -26.70
N ARG A 10 -2.14 6.70 -25.39
CA ARG A 10 -1.78 7.67 -24.35
C ARG A 10 -0.73 7.07 -23.42
N ALA A 11 0.42 7.75 -23.29
CA ALA A 11 1.45 7.39 -22.34
C ALA A 11 0.95 7.72 -20.91
N ILE A 12 0.77 6.70 -20.08
CA ILE A 12 0.55 6.89 -18.65
C ILE A 12 1.92 6.81 -17.99
N SER A 13 2.40 7.90 -17.43
CA SER A 13 3.64 7.92 -16.66
C SER A 13 3.47 7.07 -15.40
N LEU A 14 4.26 6.00 -15.27
CA LEU A 14 4.24 5.09 -14.12
C LEU A 14 5.07 5.62 -12.94
N THR A 15 5.66 6.80 -13.07
CA THR A 15 6.57 7.38 -12.07
C THR A 15 6.19 8.81 -11.69
N LYS A 16 5.09 8.96 -10.97
CA LYS A 16 5.00 10.11 -10.06
C LYS A 16 5.66 9.66 -8.76
N GLY A 17 6.79 10.27 -8.42
CA GLY A 17 7.32 10.21 -7.06
C GLY A 17 6.28 10.70 -6.06
N PRO A 18 6.47 10.46 -4.74
CA PRO A 18 5.53 10.92 -3.73
C PRO A 18 5.29 12.42 -3.94
N ARG A 19 4.05 12.83 -3.73
CA ARG A 19 3.69 14.24 -3.79
C ARG A 19 4.49 14.97 -2.72
N GLU A 20 5.30 15.96 -3.12
CA GLU A 20 5.98 16.81 -2.15
C GLU A 20 4.94 17.50 -1.25
N ALA A 21 5.14 17.40 0.07
CA ALA A 21 4.29 18.07 1.04
C ALA A 21 4.32 19.57 0.80
N THR A 22 3.15 20.18 0.69
CA THR A 22 3.04 21.63 0.57
C THR A 22 3.34 22.31 1.92
N GLY A 23 3.65 23.59 1.92
CA GLY A 23 3.80 24.33 3.17
C GLY A 23 2.55 24.27 4.07
N ALA A 24 1.35 24.15 3.48
CA ALA A 24 0.10 23.96 4.22
C ALA A 24 0.03 22.58 4.89
N ASP A 25 0.47 21.53 4.21
CA ASP A 25 0.52 20.16 4.75
C ASP A 25 1.51 20.10 5.94
N LEU A 26 2.68 20.72 5.81
CA LEU A 26 3.68 20.79 6.89
C LEU A 26 3.18 21.55 8.11
N ASN A 27 2.51 22.69 7.90
CA ASN A 27 1.92 23.46 8.99
C ASN A 27 0.84 22.68 9.72
N GLU A 28 -0.02 21.95 9.01
CA GLU A 28 -1.03 21.11 9.60
C GLU A 28 -0.43 19.94 10.39
N GLN A 29 0.60 19.29 9.87
CA GLN A 29 1.34 18.24 10.59
C GLN A 29 1.95 18.78 11.90
N LEU A 30 2.56 19.95 11.86
CA LEU A 30 3.10 20.60 13.07
C LEU A 30 2.02 20.91 14.08
N ARG A 31 0.86 21.42 13.64
CA ARG A 31 -0.30 21.69 14.47
C ARG A 31 -0.83 20.43 15.16
N LEU A 32 -1.00 19.34 14.39
CA LEU A 32 -1.46 18.05 14.91
C LEU A 32 -0.49 17.47 15.95
N ARG A 33 0.82 17.53 15.67
CA ARG A 33 1.83 17.08 16.62
C ARG A 33 1.84 17.90 17.91
N ALA A 34 1.65 19.22 17.82
CA ALA A 34 1.59 20.09 18.97
C ALA A 34 0.33 19.85 19.82
N ALA A 35 -0.79 19.45 19.21
CA ALA A 35 -2.01 19.07 19.91
C ALA A 35 -1.88 17.78 20.74
N GLY A 36 -0.89 16.92 20.42
CA GLY A 36 -0.59 15.71 21.19
C GLY A 36 -1.59 14.55 21.02
N GLU A 37 -2.53 14.66 20.10
CA GLU A 37 -3.62 13.69 19.90
C GLU A 37 -3.39 12.73 18.72
N ILE A 38 -2.11 12.42 18.41
CA ILE A 38 -1.81 11.49 17.33
C ILE A 38 -2.12 10.05 17.78
N PRO A 39 -2.99 9.32 17.06
CA PRO A 39 -3.29 7.93 17.40
C PRO A 39 -2.06 7.06 17.22
N ARG A 40 -1.87 6.10 18.11
CA ARG A 40 -0.74 5.14 18.00
C ARG A 40 -0.90 4.19 16.82
N HIS A 41 -2.13 3.87 16.44
CA HIS A 41 -2.46 2.92 15.36
C HIS A 41 -3.56 3.50 14.47
N ILE A 42 -3.28 3.50 13.17
CA ILE A 42 -4.25 3.84 12.13
C ILE A 42 -4.46 2.60 11.26
N ALA A 43 -5.72 2.26 11.00
CA ALA A 43 -6.10 1.21 10.05
C ALA A 43 -6.92 1.81 8.91
N VAL A 44 -6.56 1.47 7.67
CA VAL A 44 -7.17 2.04 6.46
C VAL A 44 -7.72 0.94 5.58
N ILE A 45 -9.01 1.03 5.26
CA ILE A 45 -9.65 0.23 4.23
C ILE A 45 -9.52 0.98 2.91
N MET A 46 -8.80 0.39 1.96
CA MET A 46 -8.58 0.98 0.63
C MET A 46 -9.74 0.61 -0.29
N ASP A 47 -10.72 1.50 -0.42
CA ASP A 47 -11.88 1.32 -1.29
C ASP A 47 -12.06 2.50 -2.24
N GLY A 48 -12.69 2.24 -3.36
CA GLY A 48 -13.05 3.27 -4.32
C GLY A 48 -12.15 3.34 -5.55
N ASN A 49 -10.99 2.68 -5.61
CA ASN A 49 -10.05 2.73 -6.73
C ASN A 49 -10.73 2.42 -8.09
N GLY A 50 -11.56 1.39 -8.14
CA GLY A 50 -12.31 1.04 -9.36
C GLY A 50 -13.37 2.09 -9.74
N ARG A 51 -14.04 2.71 -8.76
CA ARG A 51 -15.01 3.79 -9.00
C ARG A 51 -14.32 5.07 -9.49
N TRP A 52 -13.19 5.40 -8.88
CA TRP A 52 -12.33 6.52 -9.28
C TRP A 52 -11.89 6.40 -10.75
N ALA A 53 -11.42 5.22 -11.17
CA ALA A 53 -11.04 4.95 -12.55
C ALA A 53 -12.24 5.08 -13.51
N LYS A 54 -13.39 4.46 -13.16
CA LYS A 54 -14.60 4.51 -13.97
C LYS A 54 -15.10 5.95 -14.21
N GLN A 55 -15.08 6.81 -13.18
CA GLN A 55 -15.48 8.22 -13.29
C GLN A 55 -14.58 9.01 -14.25
N ARG A 56 -13.37 8.52 -14.53
CA ARG A 56 -12.39 9.13 -15.44
C ARG A 56 -12.30 8.45 -16.80
N GLY A 57 -13.18 7.47 -17.06
CA GLY A 57 -13.13 6.68 -18.30
C GLY A 57 -11.89 5.78 -18.41
N LEU A 58 -11.25 5.47 -17.26
CA LEU A 58 -10.04 4.67 -17.19
C LEU A 58 -10.34 3.20 -16.82
N PRO A 59 -9.50 2.24 -17.23
CA PRO A 59 -9.62 0.86 -16.78
C PRO A 59 -9.39 0.77 -15.27
N ARG A 60 -10.03 -0.22 -14.62
CA ARG A 60 -9.99 -0.39 -13.14
C ARG A 60 -8.56 -0.46 -12.59
N ILE A 61 -7.63 -1.06 -13.36
CA ILE A 61 -6.23 -1.20 -12.94
C ILE A 61 -5.55 0.16 -12.75
N ALA A 62 -5.88 1.17 -13.54
CA ALA A 62 -5.34 2.52 -13.37
C ALA A 62 -5.72 3.13 -12.01
N GLY A 63 -6.93 2.83 -11.51
CA GLY A 63 -7.32 3.23 -10.16
C GLY A 63 -6.53 2.51 -9.07
N HIS A 64 -6.15 1.25 -9.26
CA HIS A 64 -5.30 0.54 -8.31
C HIS A 64 -3.85 1.04 -8.33
N GLN A 65 -3.33 1.43 -9.49
CA GLN A 65 -2.03 2.09 -9.61
C GLN A 65 -1.99 3.42 -8.86
N GLU A 66 -3.03 4.26 -9.03
CA GLU A 66 -3.16 5.51 -8.27
C GLU A 66 -3.31 5.26 -6.76
N GLY A 67 -3.92 4.11 -6.39
CA GLY A 67 -3.98 3.65 -5.00
C GLY A 67 -2.61 3.38 -4.40
N VAL A 68 -1.61 2.94 -5.17
CA VAL A 68 -0.23 2.76 -4.69
C VAL A 68 0.40 4.11 -4.33
N GLU A 69 0.17 5.15 -5.13
CA GLU A 69 0.64 6.50 -4.80
C GLU A 69 0.02 7.01 -3.49
N SER A 70 -1.29 6.80 -3.32
CA SER A 70 -1.98 7.14 -2.06
C SER A 70 -1.41 6.38 -0.85
N VAL A 71 -0.96 5.13 -1.05
CA VAL A 71 -0.27 4.35 0.00
C VAL A 71 1.06 4.99 0.36
N ARG A 72 1.85 5.44 -0.62
CA ARG A 72 3.10 6.17 -0.36
C ARG A 72 2.87 7.40 0.51
N ASP A 73 1.92 8.24 0.10
CA ASP A 73 1.60 9.47 0.82
C ASP A 73 1.18 9.21 2.27
N ILE A 74 0.35 8.19 2.51
CA ILE A 74 -0.12 7.89 3.87
C ILE A 74 0.97 7.26 4.74
N VAL A 75 1.83 6.41 4.20
CA VAL A 75 2.97 5.83 4.93
C VAL A 75 3.93 6.92 5.36
N GLU A 76 4.27 7.85 4.45
CA GLU A 76 5.15 8.96 4.74
C GLU A 76 4.54 9.91 5.78
N SER A 77 3.27 10.30 5.61
CA SER A 77 2.55 11.17 6.55
C SER A 77 2.44 10.54 7.94
N CYS A 78 2.12 9.25 8.02
CA CYS A 78 2.07 8.52 9.30
C CYS A 78 3.45 8.49 9.98
N GLY A 79 4.52 8.24 9.23
CA GLY A 79 5.88 8.27 9.75
C GLY A 79 6.26 9.67 10.29
N GLN A 80 5.98 10.72 9.55
CA GLN A 80 6.24 12.10 9.92
C GLN A 80 5.43 12.54 11.15
N LEU A 81 4.19 12.10 11.27
CA LEU A 81 3.32 12.38 12.43
C LEU A 81 3.71 11.59 13.69
N GLY A 82 4.53 10.55 13.57
CA GLY A 82 4.92 9.70 14.70
C GLY A 82 3.90 8.61 15.04
N VAL A 83 3.04 8.23 14.09
CA VAL A 83 2.19 7.04 14.19
C VAL A 83 3.07 5.81 14.33
N GLN A 84 2.75 4.92 15.28
CA GLN A 84 3.56 3.72 15.54
C GLN A 84 3.18 2.53 14.65
N PHE A 85 1.88 2.40 14.34
CA PHE A 85 1.33 1.29 13.56
C PHE A 85 0.38 1.80 12.49
N LEU A 86 0.57 1.35 11.25
CA LEU A 86 -0.34 1.56 10.13
C LEU A 86 -0.75 0.22 9.56
N THR A 87 -2.04 -0.09 9.53
CA THR A 87 -2.57 -1.29 8.88
C THR A 87 -3.32 -0.91 7.62
N LEU A 88 -2.94 -1.51 6.49
CA LEU A 88 -3.60 -1.32 5.20
C LEU A 88 -4.32 -2.61 4.79
N TYR A 89 -5.63 -2.56 4.60
CA TYR A 89 -6.40 -3.67 4.06
C TYR A 89 -6.27 -3.70 2.55
N ALA A 90 -5.20 -4.36 2.06
CA ALA A 90 -4.80 -4.31 0.66
C ALA A 90 -5.52 -5.35 -0.22
N PHE A 91 -5.79 -6.55 0.32
CA PHE A 91 -6.48 -7.60 -0.42
C PHE A 91 -7.29 -8.50 0.53
N SER A 92 -8.63 -8.50 0.36
CA SER A 92 -9.52 -9.31 1.21
C SER A 92 -9.75 -10.71 0.63
N THR A 93 -10.24 -11.64 1.47
CA THR A 93 -10.67 -12.99 1.03
C THR A 93 -11.76 -12.92 -0.04
N GLU A 94 -12.64 -11.92 0.01
CA GLU A 94 -13.70 -11.71 -0.97
C GLU A 94 -13.14 -11.29 -2.33
N ASN A 95 -11.97 -10.70 -2.39
CA ASN A 95 -11.35 -10.25 -3.65
C ASN A 95 -10.95 -11.42 -4.56
N TRP A 96 -10.76 -12.62 -4.01
CA TRP A 96 -10.54 -13.84 -4.82
C TRP A 96 -11.72 -14.20 -5.75
N LYS A 97 -12.93 -13.69 -5.46
CA LYS A 97 -14.14 -13.90 -6.28
C LYS A 97 -14.19 -12.99 -7.52
N ARG A 98 -13.24 -12.05 -7.65
CA ARG A 98 -13.14 -11.19 -8.84
C ARG A 98 -12.68 -12.00 -10.07
N PRO A 99 -12.88 -11.48 -11.30
CA PRO A 99 -12.35 -12.09 -12.51
C PRO A 99 -10.86 -12.44 -12.36
N LYS A 100 -10.46 -13.60 -12.84
CA LYS A 100 -9.08 -14.12 -12.69
C LYS A 100 -8.03 -13.14 -13.25
N ASP A 101 -8.35 -12.48 -14.36
CA ASP A 101 -7.44 -11.50 -14.97
C ASP A 101 -7.25 -10.27 -14.07
N GLU A 102 -8.33 -9.79 -13.41
CA GLU A 102 -8.22 -8.68 -12.44
C GLU A 102 -7.37 -9.10 -11.24
N VAL A 103 -7.60 -10.29 -10.68
CA VAL A 103 -6.80 -10.82 -9.55
C VAL A 103 -5.32 -10.93 -9.95
N SER A 104 -5.03 -11.49 -11.13
CA SER A 104 -3.65 -11.64 -11.62
C SER A 104 -2.95 -10.29 -11.80
N LEU A 105 -3.68 -9.27 -12.27
CA LEU A 105 -3.16 -7.90 -12.39
C LEU A 105 -2.88 -7.28 -11.01
N LEU A 106 -3.76 -7.48 -10.02
CA LEU A 106 -3.56 -7.00 -8.66
C LEU A 106 -2.35 -7.64 -7.99
N MET A 107 -2.14 -8.97 -8.17
CA MET A 107 -0.97 -9.67 -7.63
C MET A 107 0.33 -9.14 -8.25
N ARG A 108 0.36 -8.90 -9.57
CA ARG A 108 1.51 -8.28 -10.24
C ARG A 108 1.79 -6.85 -9.76
N LEU A 109 0.72 -6.05 -9.59
CA LEU A 109 0.85 -4.68 -9.08
C LEU A 109 1.46 -4.68 -7.67
N LEU A 110 0.99 -5.57 -6.79
CA LEU A 110 1.52 -5.70 -5.44
C LEU A 110 2.98 -6.15 -5.44
N LEU A 111 3.34 -7.11 -6.30
CA LEU A 111 4.72 -7.58 -6.46
C LEU A 111 5.65 -6.44 -6.91
N THR A 112 5.24 -5.68 -7.93
CA THR A 112 5.99 -4.53 -8.42
C THR A 112 6.15 -3.47 -7.34
N ALA A 113 5.05 -3.11 -6.66
CA ALA A 113 5.09 -2.12 -5.59
C ALA A 113 6.02 -2.54 -4.44
N LEU A 114 6.05 -3.82 -4.06
CA LEU A 114 7.00 -4.31 -3.04
C LEU A 114 8.45 -4.15 -3.48
N ARG A 115 8.78 -4.55 -4.71
CA ARG A 115 10.13 -4.41 -5.26
C ARG A 115 10.61 -2.97 -5.29
N ASP A 116 9.73 -2.08 -5.72
CA ASP A 116 10.05 -0.66 -5.86
C ASP A 116 10.17 0.04 -4.50
N GLU A 117 9.39 -0.38 -3.49
CA GLU A 117 9.27 0.34 -2.23
C GLU A 117 10.10 -0.25 -1.07
N THR A 118 10.57 -1.50 -1.16
CA THR A 118 11.25 -2.16 -0.02
C THR A 118 12.49 -1.40 0.45
N ASP A 119 13.31 -0.91 -0.48
CA ASP A 119 14.50 -0.14 -0.15
C ASP A 119 14.17 1.20 0.50
N ARG A 120 13.11 1.83 0.03
CA ARG A 120 12.61 3.09 0.56
C ARG A 120 12.02 2.92 1.96
N LEU A 121 11.24 1.85 2.18
CA LEU A 121 10.75 1.50 3.51
C LEU A 121 11.90 1.29 4.48
N HIS A 122 12.95 0.56 4.05
CA HIS A 122 14.13 0.33 4.88
C HIS A 122 14.87 1.62 5.21
N THR A 123 15.13 2.46 4.22
CA THR A 123 15.82 3.75 4.38
C THR A 123 15.06 4.71 5.30
N ASN A 124 13.72 4.69 5.25
CA ASN A 124 12.84 5.51 6.10
C ASN A 124 12.52 4.86 7.46
N ASN A 125 13.25 3.82 7.84
CA ASN A 125 13.09 3.13 9.13
C ASN A 125 11.66 2.57 9.33
N VAL A 126 10.96 2.18 8.26
CA VAL A 126 9.63 1.55 8.30
C VAL A 126 9.81 0.04 8.37
N ARG A 127 9.16 -0.62 9.33
CA ARG A 127 9.11 -2.08 9.46
C ARG A 127 7.89 -2.61 8.72
N LEU A 128 8.08 -3.51 7.76
CA LEU A 128 6.99 -4.19 7.07
C LEU A 128 6.57 -5.47 7.79
N ARG A 129 5.26 -5.68 7.90
CA ARG A 129 4.63 -6.91 8.39
C ARG A 129 3.45 -7.30 7.50
N THR A 130 3.05 -8.56 7.58
CA THR A 130 1.86 -9.07 6.89
C THR A 130 0.95 -9.81 7.87
N ILE A 131 -0.37 -9.72 7.64
CA ILE A 131 -1.40 -10.54 8.28
C ILE A 131 -2.32 -11.13 7.22
N GLY A 132 -3.04 -12.19 7.55
CA GLY A 132 -3.93 -12.91 6.65
C GLY A 132 -3.29 -14.18 6.08
N ASP A 133 -4.01 -14.86 5.18
CA ASP A 133 -3.52 -16.10 4.55
C ASP A 133 -2.54 -15.79 3.39
N VAL A 134 -1.30 -15.51 3.75
CA VAL A 134 -0.22 -15.25 2.78
C VAL A 134 0.08 -16.49 1.92
N ARG A 135 -0.23 -17.70 2.41
CA ARG A 135 -0.01 -18.95 1.68
C ARG A 135 -0.92 -19.08 0.45
N ALA A 136 -2.07 -18.39 0.42
CA ALA A 136 -2.96 -18.34 -0.73
C ALA A 136 -2.42 -17.47 -1.89
N LEU A 137 -1.40 -16.65 -1.65
CA LEU A 137 -0.82 -15.78 -2.66
C LEU A 137 0.11 -16.57 -3.61
N PRO A 138 0.40 -16.06 -4.84
CA PRO A 138 1.41 -16.63 -5.72
C PRO A 138 2.77 -16.76 -5.04
N SER A 139 3.51 -17.84 -5.30
CA SER A 139 4.78 -18.16 -4.63
C SER A 139 5.85 -17.06 -4.79
N GLU A 140 5.90 -16.43 -5.96
CA GLU A 140 6.81 -15.30 -6.19
C GLU A 140 6.51 -14.12 -5.24
N LEU A 141 5.23 -13.78 -5.07
CA LEU A 141 4.81 -12.74 -4.15
C LEU A 141 5.08 -13.11 -2.68
N GLN A 142 4.88 -14.38 -2.31
CA GLN A 142 5.22 -14.86 -0.95
C GLN A 142 6.72 -14.69 -0.65
N ASN A 143 7.59 -14.99 -1.64
CA ASN A 143 9.03 -14.84 -1.48
C ASN A 143 9.41 -13.37 -1.31
N GLU A 144 8.89 -12.49 -2.17
CA GLU A 144 9.14 -11.05 -2.10
C GLU A 144 8.69 -10.45 -0.76
N LEU A 145 7.49 -10.82 -0.27
CA LEU A 145 7.00 -10.41 1.04
C LEU A 145 7.94 -10.84 2.17
N ARG A 146 8.45 -12.09 2.11
CA ARG A 146 9.38 -12.61 3.11
C ARG A 146 10.70 -11.83 3.10
N GLU A 147 11.23 -11.56 1.91
CA GLU A 147 12.46 -10.78 1.74
C GLU A 147 12.30 -9.35 2.25
N ALA A 148 11.21 -8.68 1.87
CA ALA A 148 10.90 -7.32 2.32
C ALA A 148 10.70 -7.25 3.85
N CYS A 149 9.98 -8.19 4.45
CA CYS A 149 9.81 -8.28 5.90
C CYS A 149 11.15 -8.54 6.62
N THR A 150 12.02 -9.38 6.05
CA THR A 150 13.35 -9.67 6.62
C THR A 150 14.23 -8.43 6.53
N ARG A 151 14.30 -7.78 5.37
CA ARG A 151 15.12 -6.59 5.14
C ARG A 151 14.74 -5.43 6.05
N THR A 152 13.45 -5.24 6.31
CA THR A 152 12.94 -4.16 7.16
C THR A 152 12.76 -4.56 8.63
N GLY A 153 13.05 -5.80 8.97
CA GLY A 153 12.73 -6.40 10.28
C GLY A 153 13.38 -5.74 11.50
N SER A 154 14.56 -5.14 11.31
CA SER A 154 15.28 -4.41 12.35
C SER A 154 14.86 -2.95 12.52
N ASN A 155 14.02 -2.43 11.62
CA ASN A 155 13.57 -1.04 11.68
C ASN A 155 12.68 -0.83 12.93
N ALA A 156 12.82 0.32 13.55
CA ALA A 156 12.18 0.65 14.82
C ALA A 156 11.17 1.83 14.73
N GLY A 157 10.99 2.37 13.52
CA GLY A 157 10.03 3.46 13.26
C GLY A 157 8.60 2.95 13.08
N LEU A 158 7.89 3.49 12.08
CA LEU A 158 6.54 3.05 11.74
C LEU A 158 6.50 1.55 11.42
N THR A 159 5.57 0.82 12.01
CA THR A 159 5.27 -0.55 11.60
C THR A 159 4.10 -0.52 10.61
N LEU A 160 4.40 -0.82 9.34
CA LEU A 160 3.41 -0.98 8.27
C LEU A 160 2.96 -2.44 8.20
N THR A 161 1.68 -2.69 8.41
CA THR A 161 1.08 -4.03 8.28
C THR A 161 0.19 -4.09 7.04
N LEU A 162 0.49 -5.01 6.11
CA LEU A 162 -0.35 -5.31 4.97
C LEU A 162 -1.27 -6.49 5.29
N ALA A 163 -2.58 -6.26 5.28
CA ALA A 163 -3.59 -7.33 5.38
C ALA A 163 -3.86 -7.88 3.98
N LEU A 164 -3.43 -9.13 3.74
CA LEU A 164 -3.43 -9.82 2.45
C LEU A 164 -4.17 -11.14 2.55
N SER A 165 -5.12 -11.38 1.65
CA SER A 165 -6.03 -12.53 1.73
C SER A 165 -6.66 -12.62 3.13
N TYR A 166 -7.08 -11.47 3.65
CA TYR A 166 -7.55 -11.28 5.01
C TYR A 166 -9.04 -10.94 5.04
N SER A 167 -9.73 -11.46 6.04
CA SER A 167 -11.00 -10.92 6.51
C SER A 167 -11.15 -11.17 8.02
N GLY A 168 -11.86 -10.30 8.74
CA GLY A 168 -12.07 -10.50 10.18
C GLY A 168 -12.81 -11.80 10.51
N ARG A 169 -13.70 -12.26 9.62
CA ARG A 169 -14.39 -13.56 9.80
C ARG A 169 -13.41 -14.74 9.65
N TRP A 170 -12.51 -14.68 8.68
CA TRP A 170 -11.46 -15.67 8.51
C TRP A 170 -10.54 -15.72 9.74
N GLU A 171 -10.09 -14.57 10.23
CA GLU A 171 -9.22 -14.48 11.40
C GLU A 171 -9.85 -15.13 12.64
N LEU A 172 -11.13 -14.88 12.89
CA LEU A 172 -11.86 -15.47 14.01
C LEU A 172 -11.98 -16.99 13.91
N THR A 173 -11.91 -17.57 12.71
CA THR A 173 -11.97 -19.03 12.50
C THR A 173 -10.60 -19.69 12.55
N GLU A 174 -9.51 -18.95 12.39
CA GLU A 174 -8.14 -19.45 12.44
C GLU A 174 -7.48 -19.25 13.82
N ALA A 175 -8.08 -18.45 14.69
CA ALA A 175 -7.61 -18.21 16.05
C ALA A 175 -8.02 -19.36 17.02
#